data_6332bdf24d39b29e14a89cc08acedfd6
#
_entry.id   6332bdf24d39b29e14a89cc08acedfd6
#
_cell.length_a   1.000
_cell.length_b   1.000
_cell.length_c   1.000
_cell.angle_alpha   90.00
_cell.angle_beta   90.00
_cell.angle_gamma   90.00
#
_symmetry.space_group_name_H-M   'P 1'
#
loop_
_entity.id
_entity.type
_entity.pdbx_description
1 polymer ?
#
loop_
_entity_poly.entity_id
_entity_poly.type
_entity_poly.pdbx_seq_one_letter_code
_entity_poly.pdbx_strand_id
1 'polypeptide(L)'
;MRRIMSVALALTVGVLCAVGSAVAAGGATVPTHTVQMTGGQEVPKGSPTGKGTFRYQLVTKKGQLCYSLVWSGIGSPFAAHVHKAKKGIDGAVVIPLSIKAPVAHSGCVKVAKALLSAIKKTPSAYYVNVHTKKYMGGALRGQL
;
A
#
# COMPACT_ATOMS: atom_id res chain seq x y z
N MET A 1 -1.20 8.46 -89.73
CA MET A 1 -0.97 8.97 -88.35
C MET A 1 -1.55 8.01 -87.35
N ARG A 2 -0.72 7.11 -86.77
CA ARG A 2 -1.15 6.11 -85.78
C ARG A 2 -0.67 6.61 -84.38
N ARG A 3 -1.60 6.90 -83.50
CA ARG A 3 -1.32 7.24 -82.12
C ARG A 3 -1.16 5.94 -81.30
N ILE A 4 0.00 5.78 -80.73
CA ILE A 4 0.31 4.66 -79.81
C ILE A 4 -0.08 5.15 -78.42
N MET A 5 -1.10 4.47 -77.82
CA MET A 5 -1.47 4.66 -76.42
C MET A 5 -0.57 3.78 -75.53
N SER A 6 0.27 4.38 -74.74
CA SER A 6 1.06 3.70 -73.71
C SER A 6 0.17 3.46 -72.46
N VAL A 7 -0.03 2.20 -72.09
CA VAL A 7 -0.70 1.83 -70.85
C VAL A 7 0.37 1.69 -69.76
N ALA A 8 0.31 2.60 -68.78
CA ALA A 8 1.19 2.53 -67.60
C ALA A 8 0.58 1.56 -66.57
N LEU A 9 1.27 0.47 -66.30
CA LEU A 9 0.94 -0.52 -65.27
C LEU A 9 1.48 -0.06 -63.95
N ALA A 10 0.60 0.43 -63.03
CA ALA A 10 0.97 0.81 -61.69
C ALA A 10 1.06 -0.44 -60.78
N LEU A 11 2.27 -0.83 -60.35
CA LEU A 11 2.47 -1.82 -59.30
C LEU A 11 2.20 -1.14 -57.96
N THR A 12 1.14 -1.53 -57.28
CA THR A 12 0.90 -1.22 -55.87
C THR A 12 1.64 -2.21 -54.98
N VAL A 13 2.71 -1.76 -54.32
CA VAL A 13 3.42 -2.50 -53.27
C VAL A 13 2.57 -2.39 -52.00
N GLY A 14 1.90 -3.45 -51.64
CA GLY A 14 1.17 -3.57 -50.37
C GLY A 14 2.17 -3.73 -49.20
N VAL A 15 2.30 -2.71 -48.35
CA VAL A 15 3.03 -2.80 -47.09
C VAL A 15 2.16 -3.57 -46.09
N LEU A 16 2.55 -4.81 -45.79
CA LEU A 16 1.93 -5.62 -44.76
C LEU A 16 2.43 -5.15 -43.39
N CYS A 17 1.69 -4.28 -42.70
CA CYS A 17 1.95 -3.93 -41.31
C CYS A 17 1.64 -5.14 -40.42
N ALA A 18 2.67 -5.85 -39.97
CA ALA A 18 2.56 -6.85 -38.93
C ALA A 18 2.29 -6.13 -37.60
N VAL A 19 1.03 -6.13 -37.15
CA VAL A 19 0.65 -5.71 -35.80
C VAL A 19 1.15 -6.77 -34.81
N GLY A 20 2.36 -6.58 -34.29
CA GLY A 20 2.87 -7.36 -33.19
C GLY A 20 2.02 -7.12 -31.96
N SER A 21 1.22 -8.12 -31.54
CA SER A 21 0.52 -8.10 -30.26
C SER A 21 1.57 -8.15 -29.14
N ALA A 22 1.84 -7.01 -28.51
CA ALA A 22 2.63 -6.97 -27.27
C ALA A 22 1.82 -7.68 -26.18
N VAL A 23 2.21 -8.91 -25.85
CA VAL A 23 1.72 -9.61 -24.67
C VAL A 23 2.27 -8.85 -23.46
N ALA A 24 1.43 -8.02 -22.84
CA ALA A 24 1.76 -7.41 -21.55
C ALA A 24 1.98 -8.55 -20.54
N ALA A 25 3.23 -8.73 -20.12
CA ALA A 25 3.55 -9.64 -19.03
C ALA A 25 2.81 -9.15 -17.80
N GLY A 26 1.69 -9.78 -17.47
CA GLY A 26 0.87 -9.51 -16.30
C GLY A 26 1.64 -9.87 -15.04
N GLY A 27 2.49 -8.95 -14.57
CA GLY A 27 3.10 -9.06 -13.26
C GLY A 27 1.97 -9.09 -12.23
N ALA A 28 1.87 -10.19 -11.45
CA ALA A 28 0.89 -10.32 -10.40
C ALA A 28 1.00 -9.11 -9.46
N THR A 29 -0.01 -8.24 -9.46
CA THR A 29 -0.08 -7.07 -8.60
C THR A 29 -0.25 -7.54 -7.15
N VAL A 30 0.57 -7.00 -6.24
CA VAL A 30 0.42 -7.26 -4.81
C VAL A 30 -0.84 -6.53 -4.32
N PRO A 31 -1.81 -7.22 -3.71
CA PRO A 31 -3.03 -6.59 -3.23
C PRO A 31 -2.73 -5.47 -2.23
N THR A 32 -3.41 -4.33 -2.38
CA THR A 32 -3.34 -3.21 -1.42
C THR A 32 -4.54 -3.29 -0.48
N HIS A 33 -4.25 -3.32 0.83
CA HIS A 33 -5.25 -3.28 1.89
C HIS A 33 -5.39 -1.86 2.42
N THR A 34 -6.61 -1.47 2.82
CA THR A 34 -6.89 -0.14 3.36
C THR A 34 -7.57 -0.27 4.72
N VAL A 35 -7.02 0.43 5.71
CA VAL A 35 -7.48 0.45 7.10
C VAL A 35 -7.83 1.88 7.49
N GLN A 36 -9.06 2.07 8.00
CA GLN A 36 -9.47 3.34 8.59
C GLN A 36 -9.09 3.36 10.08
N MET A 37 -8.48 4.46 10.50
CA MET A 37 -7.94 4.64 11.85
C MET A 37 -8.70 5.76 12.56
N THR A 38 -9.06 5.53 13.82
CA THR A 38 -9.68 6.54 14.70
C THR A 38 -9.07 6.42 16.10
N GLY A 39 -9.13 7.50 16.87
CA GLY A 39 -8.69 7.43 18.26
C GLY A 39 -9.64 6.65 19.16
N GLY A 40 -10.92 6.53 18.77
CA GLY A 40 -11.89 5.70 19.49
C GLY A 40 -11.61 4.20 19.47
N GLN A 41 -10.76 3.74 18.56
CA GLN A 41 -10.32 2.35 18.49
C GLN A 41 -9.14 2.03 19.39
N GLU A 42 -8.45 3.05 19.94
CA GLU A 42 -7.32 2.86 20.87
C GLU A 42 -7.77 2.38 22.26
N VAL A 43 -6.82 1.78 22.98
CA VAL A 43 -6.99 1.32 24.37
C VAL A 43 -5.76 1.77 25.18
N PRO A 44 -5.96 2.74 26.11
CA PRO A 44 -7.13 3.59 26.31
C PRO A 44 -7.42 4.47 25.09
N LYS A 45 -8.63 5.04 24.99
CA LYS A 45 -9.03 5.86 23.84
C LYS A 45 -8.05 6.99 23.54
N GLY A 46 -7.70 7.15 22.26
CA GLY A 46 -6.82 8.19 21.74
C GLY A 46 -7.52 9.51 21.43
N SER A 47 -7.17 10.12 20.28
CA SER A 47 -7.74 11.40 19.87
C SER A 47 -9.24 11.30 19.56
N PRO A 48 -10.10 12.13 20.17
CA PRO A 48 -11.54 12.10 19.92
C PRO A 48 -11.92 12.57 18.50
N THR A 49 -11.08 13.41 17.88
CA THR A 49 -11.33 13.99 16.55
C THR A 49 -10.39 13.48 15.48
N GLY A 50 -9.36 12.73 15.89
CA GLY A 50 -8.34 12.21 14.99
C GLY A 50 -8.88 11.15 14.04
N LYS A 51 -8.43 11.23 12.79
CA LYS A 51 -8.71 10.26 11.72
C LYS A 51 -7.44 9.95 10.96
N GLY A 52 -7.36 8.75 10.40
CA GLY A 52 -6.27 8.36 9.53
C GLY A 52 -6.64 7.22 8.60
N THR A 53 -5.79 7.04 7.60
CA THR A 53 -5.87 5.91 6.67
C THR A 53 -4.50 5.28 6.55
N PHE A 54 -4.44 3.99 6.77
CA PHE A 54 -3.26 3.17 6.54
C PHE A 54 -3.53 2.25 5.36
N ARG A 55 -2.71 2.35 4.32
CA ARG A 55 -2.72 1.43 3.19
C ARG A 55 -1.46 0.60 3.24
N TYR A 56 -1.56 -0.71 3.00
CA TYR A 56 -0.39 -1.57 3.04
C TYR A 56 -0.44 -2.69 2.02
N GLN A 57 0.73 -3.19 1.69
CA GLN A 57 0.96 -4.35 0.83
C GLN A 57 1.93 -5.30 1.54
N LEU A 58 1.62 -6.59 1.53
CA LEU A 58 2.48 -7.64 2.06
C LEU A 58 3.31 -8.24 0.92
N VAL A 59 4.52 -7.71 0.70
CA VAL A 59 5.43 -8.16 -0.36
C VAL A 59 6.24 -9.36 0.14
N THR A 60 5.58 -10.51 0.29
CA THR A 60 6.12 -11.71 0.93
C THR A 60 7.39 -12.24 0.26
N LYS A 61 7.47 -12.18 -1.09
CA LYS A 61 8.68 -12.57 -1.85
C LYS A 61 9.90 -11.77 -1.39
N LYS A 62 9.75 -10.46 -1.14
CA LYS A 62 10.82 -9.55 -0.70
C LYS A 62 11.01 -9.50 0.81
N GLY A 63 10.13 -10.12 1.61
CA GLY A 63 10.12 -9.99 3.07
C GLY A 63 9.89 -8.54 3.50
N GLN A 64 8.88 -7.87 2.92
CA GLN A 64 8.61 -6.46 3.19
C GLN A 64 7.11 -6.20 3.39
N LEU A 65 6.80 -5.25 4.26
CA LEU A 65 5.54 -4.54 4.31
C LEU A 65 5.79 -3.14 3.76
N CYS A 66 5.10 -2.79 2.66
CA CYS A 66 5.11 -1.44 2.11
C CYS A 66 3.81 -0.73 2.51
N TYR A 67 3.88 0.56 2.84
CA TYR A 67 2.74 1.29 3.36
C TYR A 67 2.67 2.74 2.90
N SER A 68 1.46 3.30 2.99
CA SER A 68 1.23 4.74 3.09
C SER A 68 0.32 5.04 4.27
N LEU A 69 0.58 6.16 4.94
CA LEU A 69 -0.07 6.57 6.18
C LEU A 69 -0.45 8.05 6.09
N VAL A 70 -1.73 8.34 6.28
CA VAL A 70 -2.28 9.69 6.29
C VAL A 70 -3.04 9.89 7.58
N TRP A 71 -2.97 11.07 8.17
CA TRP A 71 -3.67 11.42 9.41
C TRP A 71 -4.10 12.88 9.42
N SER A 72 -5.08 13.16 10.27
CA SER A 72 -5.55 14.51 10.59
C SER A 72 -6.04 14.56 12.04
N GLY A 73 -6.09 15.76 12.63
CA GLY A 73 -6.67 15.97 13.96
C GLY A 73 -5.88 15.40 15.14
N ILE A 74 -4.58 15.09 14.97
CA ILE A 74 -3.73 14.54 16.05
C ILE A 74 -2.44 15.31 16.30
N GLY A 75 -2.16 16.35 15.51
CA GLY A 75 -0.89 17.07 15.56
C GLY A 75 0.25 16.28 14.92
N SER A 76 1.47 16.44 15.46
CA SER A 76 2.70 15.85 14.91
C SER A 76 3.00 14.49 15.53
N PRO A 77 2.88 13.39 14.81
CA PRO A 77 3.26 12.06 15.28
C PRO A 77 4.79 11.93 15.39
N PHE A 78 5.22 11.07 16.31
CA PHE A 78 6.63 10.69 16.46
C PHE A 78 6.88 9.20 16.19
N ALA A 79 5.84 8.35 16.20
CA ALA A 79 5.97 6.93 15.92
C ALA A 79 4.69 6.34 15.31
N ALA A 80 4.86 5.28 14.54
CA ALA A 80 3.79 4.43 14.01
C ALA A 80 4.25 2.98 13.98
N HIS A 81 3.38 2.05 14.38
CA HIS A 81 3.70 0.62 14.50
C HIS A 81 2.55 -0.26 14.03
N VAL A 82 2.88 -1.52 13.72
CA VAL A 82 1.91 -2.61 13.72
C VAL A 82 2.09 -3.44 14.98
N HIS A 83 1.00 -3.76 15.65
CA HIS A 83 0.93 -4.54 16.88
C HIS A 83 0.19 -5.86 16.66
N LYS A 84 0.39 -6.82 17.57
CA LYS A 84 -0.33 -8.10 17.57
C LYS A 84 -1.33 -8.12 18.70
N ALA A 85 -2.59 -7.85 18.41
CA ALA A 85 -3.74 -8.08 19.28
C ALA A 85 -5.05 -7.97 18.48
N LYS A 86 -6.13 -8.54 19.02
CA LYS A 86 -7.49 -8.35 18.53
C LYS A 86 -8.01 -6.97 18.88
N LYS A 87 -9.10 -6.57 18.23
CA LYS A 87 -9.81 -5.31 18.51
C LYS A 87 -10.12 -5.18 20.01
N GLY A 88 -9.87 -4.00 20.57
CA GLY A 88 -10.13 -3.70 21.98
C GLY A 88 -9.10 -4.26 22.97
N ILE A 89 -8.05 -4.90 22.50
CA ILE A 89 -6.95 -5.41 23.34
C ILE A 89 -5.67 -4.69 22.94
N ASP A 90 -4.90 -4.25 23.93
CA ASP A 90 -3.56 -3.72 23.71
C ASP A 90 -2.56 -4.85 23.56
N GLY A 91 -1.58 -4.69 22.68
CA GLY A 91 -0.65 -5.75 22.33
C GLY A 91 0.75 -5.25 22.00
N ALA A 92 1.69 -6.20 21.93
CA ALA A 92 3.08 -5.88 21.65
C ALA A 92 3.30 -5.39 20.21
N VAL A 93 4.25 -4.46 20.04
CA VAL A 93 4.77 -4.03 18.72
C VAL A 93 5.41 -5.23 18.02
N VAL A 94 5.00 -5.49 16.78
CA VAL A 94 5.59 -6.53 15.93
C VAL A 94 6.27 -5.98 14.68
N ILE A 95 5.87 -4.78 14.21
CA ILE A 95 6.52 -4.10 13.09
C ILE A 95 6.63 -2.59 13.41
N PRO A 96 7.82 -2.06 13.63
CA PRO A 96 8.05 -0.62 13.64
C PRO A 96 7.96 -0.09 12.20
N LEU A 97 6.99 0.78 11.92
CA LEU A 97 6.82 1.41 10.61
C LEU A 97 7.68 2.67 10.49
N SER A 98 7.57 3.56 11.50
CA SER A 98 8.36 4.76 11.62
C SER A 98 8.53 5.08 13.12
N ILE A 99 9.78 5.23 13.56
CA ILE A 99 10.14 5.47 14.97
C ILE A 99 10.93 6.77 15.18
N LYS A 100 10.97 7.63 14.16
CA LYS A 100 11.62 8.94 14.18
C LYS A 100 10.64 10.01 13.73
N ALA A 101 10.63 11.14 14.42
CA ALA A 101 9.88 12.32 14.00
C ALA A 101 10.64 13.09 12.90
N PRO A 102 9.95 13.61 11.88
CA PRO A 102 8.53 13.38 11.60
C PRO A 102 8.26 11.94 11.13
N VAL A 103 7.08 11.40 11.47
CA VAL A 103 6.67 10.06 10.99
C VAL A 103 6.60 10.06 9.46
N ALA A 104 7.22 9.07 8.84
CA ALA A 104 7.19 8.91 7.39
C ALA A 104 5.78 8.56 6.89
N HIS A 105 5.29 9.32 5.90
CA HIS A 105 3.98 9.09 5.26
C HIS A 105 3.93 7.84 4.40
N SER A 106 5.06 7.30 3.99
CA SER A 106 5.14 6.06 3.22
C SER A 106 6.53 5.43 3.35
N GLY A 107 6.60 4.14 3.08
CA GLY A 107 7.85 3.40 3.09
C GLY A 107 7.64 1.91 2.93
N CYS A 108 8.76 1.18 2.89
CA CYS A 108 8.78 -0.28 2.97
C CYS A 108 9.72 -0.68 4.10
N VAL A 109 9.24 -1.51 5.01
CA VAL A 109 10.03 -2.06 6.13
C VAL A 109 10.28 -3.54 5.93
N LYS A 110 11.45 -4.01 6.34
CA LYS A 110 11.78 -5.44 6.34
C LYS A 110 11.00 -6.15 7.43
N VAL A 111 10.39 -7.29 7.09
CA VAL A 111 9.56 -8.09 8.02
C VAL A 111 9.82 -9.56 7.73
N ALA A 112 9.92 -10.37 8.79
CA ALA A 112 10.07 -11.81 8.65
C ALA A 112 8.93 -12.40 7.82
N LYS A 113 9.24 -13.26 6.85
CA LYS A 113 8.24 -13.87 5.95
C LYS A 113 7.14 -14.61 6.72
N ALA A 114 7.50 -15.25 7.83
CA ALA A 114 6.54 -15.93 8.71
C ALA A 114 5.50 -14.96 9.28
N LEU A 115 5.92 -13.75 9.73
CA LEU A 115 5.02 -12.73 10.24
C LEU A 115 4.12 -12.16 9.13
N LEU A 116 4.66 -11.91 7.93
CA LEU A 116 3.86 -11.48 6.77
C LEU A 116 2.80 -12.52 6.42
N SER A 117 3.15 -13.80 6.45
CA SER A 117 2.22 -14.91 6.22
C SER A 117 1.14 -14.98 7.30
N ALA A 118 1.50 -14.77 8.56
CA ALA A 118 0.55 -14.74 9.69
C ALA A 118 -0.43 -13.56 9.57
N ILE A 119 0.04 -12.37 9.23
CA ILE A 119 -0.81 -11.20 8.97
C ILE A 119 -1.75 -11.47 7.80
N LYS A 120 -1.24 -12.03 6.70
CA LYS A 120 -2.06 -12.39 5.53
C LYS A 120 -3.17 -13.38 5.89
N LYS A 121 -2.89 -14.36 6.75
CA LYS A 121 -3.84 -15.40 7.17
C LYS A 121 -4.91 -14.85 8.13
N THR A 122 -4.52 -13.98 9.05
CA THR A 122 -5.40 -13.48 10.12
C THR A 122 -5.11 -12.00 10.39
N PRO A 123 -5.44 -11.09 9.45
CA PRO A 123 -5.15 -9.67 9.62
C PRO A 123 -5.83 -9.10 10.87
N SER A 124 -7.05 -9.54 11.21
CA SER A 124 -7.79 -9.11 12.41
C SER A 124 -7.12 -9.41 13.76
N ALA A 125 -6.02 -10.18 13.77
CA ALA A 125 -5.18 -10.37 14.94
C ALA A 125 -4.08 -9.29 15.09
N TYR A 126 -4.08 -8.28 14.21
CA TYR A 126 -3.08 -7.21 14.18
C TYR A 126 -3.75 -5.86 14.01
N TYR A 127 -3.12 -4.82 14.52
CA TYR A 127 -3.58 -3.44 14.31
C TYR A 127 -2.41 -2.50 14.04
N VAL A 128 -2.67 -1.43 13.34
CA VAL A 128 -1.76 -0.30 13.18
C VAL A 128 -2.14 0.81 14.15
N ASN A 129 -1.14 1.50 14.71
CA ASN A 129 -1.37 2.71 15.48
C ASN A 129 -0.35 3.82 15.19
N VAL A 130 -0.70 5.03 15.61
CA VAL A 130 0.12 6.24 15.48
C VAL A 130 0.16 6.95 16.82
N HIS A 131 1.36 7.37 17.26
CA HIS A 131 1.60 7.99 18.54
C HIS A 131 1.97 9.47 18.40
N THR A 132 1.47 10.29 19.33
CA THR A 132 1.86 11.70 19.48
C THR A 132 2.28 11.98 20.93
N LYS A 133 2.96 13.12 21.18
CA LYS A 133 3.29 13.52 22.54
C LYS A 133 2.06 13.63 23.46
N LYS A 134 0.90 14.03 22.91
CA LYS A 134 -0.34 14.13 23.66
C LYS A 134 -0.97 12.75 23.94
N TYR A 135 -0.78 11.80 23.04
CA TYR A 135 -1.34 10.44 23.11
C TYR A 135 -0.20 9.42 22.99
N MET A 136 0.54 9.26 24.11
CA MET A 136 1.71 8.38 24.17
C MET A 136 1.35 6.90 23.98
N GLY A 137 0.19 6.46 24.48
CA GLY A 137 -0.32 5.10 24.30
C GLY A 137 -0.87 4.85 22.89
N GLY A 138 -1.21 5.91 22.14
CA GLY A 138 -1.74 5.86 20.79
C GLY A 138 -2.75 6.96 20.54
N ALA A 139 -2.59 7.68 19.44
CA ALA A 139 -3.50 8.74 19.01
C ALA A 139 -4.59 8.19 18.09
N LEU A 140 -4.22 7.27 17.21
CA LEU A 140 -5.07 6.60 16.23
C LEU A 140 -4.75 5.12 16.16
N ARG A 141 -5.77 4.30 16.04
CA ARG A 141 -5.67 2.85 15.80
C ARG A 141 -6.63 2.40 14.70
N GLY A 142 -6.23 1.37 13.94
CA GLY A 142 -7.07 0.64 13.00
C GLY A 142 -6.71 -0.84 12.97
N GLN A 143 -7.71 -1.72 13.01
CA GLN A 143 -7.50 -3.16 12.90
C GLN A 143 -7.19 -3.51 11.44
N LEU A 144 -6.21 -4.40 11.18
CA LEU A 144 -5.81 -4.83 9.83
C LEU A 144 -6.84 -5.74 9.16
#